data_5e53940159011415285b4e365292f8c4
#
_entry.id   5e53940159011415285b4e365292f8c4
#
_cell.length_a   1.000
_cell.length_b   1.000
_cell.length_c   1.000
_cell.angle_alpha   90.00
_cell.angle_beta   90.00
_cell.angle_gamma   90.00
#
_symmetry.space_group_name_H-M   'P 1'
#
loop_
_entity.id
_entity.type
_entity.pdbx_description
1 polymer ?
#
loop_
_entity_poly.entity_id
_entity_poly.type
_entity_poly.pdbx_seq_one_letter_code
_entity_poly.pdbx_strand_id
1 'polypeptide(L)'
;MLMEVKKELKSASLAVKYNIMREMLNPITFITNVTFMILNNASFIVQWIILYSIKDSIGGYSFSQVMLLWALSATTYGISHILFHNAYKMSDLITNGKLDSYIVQPKNILLNVITSSTSISALGDLIYGIIVTIIVGLSFKGWLLFILFSVLGAIILTNISIISGSTSFYITKGDMIQQNMNSMAIHFSTYPEGIFNKTVKTLFYTLLPIGYMVYLPIQVITEFNLLYTLIIIVITILTTILAFLFFNKGLKRYSSSNLMSARI
;
A
#
# COMPACT_ATOMS: atom_id res chain seq x y z
N MET A 1 -10.63 18.08 19.96
CA MET A 1 -10.53 16.78 19.29
C MET A 1 -10.94 16.83 17.81
N LEU A 2 -12.24 17.04 17.43
CA LEU A 2 -12.64 17.07 16.02
C LEU A 2 -11.97 18.18 15.19
N MET A 3 -11.79 19.38 15.74
CA MET A 3 -11.07 20.47 15.09
C MET A 3 -9.58 20.18 14.88
N GLU A 4 -8.94 19.49 15.81
CA GLU A 4 -7.54 19.09 15.70
C GLU A 4 -7.36 18.04 14.60
N VAL A 5 -8.21 16.99 14.59
CA VAL A 5 -8.21 15.97 13.52
C VAL A 5 -8.40 16.62 12.14
N LYS A 6 -9.32 17.59 12.01
CA LYS A 6 -9.54 18.31 10.76
C LYS A 6 -8.31 19.13 10.34
N LYS A 7 -7.61 19.76 11.29
CA LYS A 7 -6.35 20.49 11.01
C LYS A 7 -5.23 19.55 10.56
N GLU A 8 -5.07 18.40 11.23
CA GLU A 8 -4.09 17.37 10.87
C GLU A 8 -4.33 16.83 9.47
N LEU A 9 -5.58 16.43 9.15
CA LEU A 9 -5.95 15.95 7.81
C LEU A 9 -5.74 17.02 6.72
N LYS A 10 -6.06 18.29 7.01
CA LYS A 10 -5.79 19.39 6.09
C LYS A 10 -4.28 19.57 5.86
N SER A 11 -3.48 19.50 6.92
CA SER A 11 -2.02 19.59 6.82
C SER A 11 -1.44 18.44 5.98
N ALA A 12 -1.89 17.20 6.21
CA ALA A 12 -1.49 16.04 5.44
C ALA A 12 -1.86 16.16 3.95
N SER A 13 -3.10 16.56 3.65
CA SER A 13 -3.56 16.79 2.27
C SER A 13 -2.73 17.86 1.56
N LEU A 14 -2.41 18.97 2.23
CA LEU A 14 -1.54 20.00 1.68
C LEU A 14 -0.12 19.49 1.44
N ALA A 15 0.45 18.70 2.35
CA ALA A 15 1.76 18.10 2.17
C ALA A 15 1.82 17.23 0.90
N VAL A 16 0.84 16.33 0.72
CA VAL A 16 0.73 15.50 -0.49
C VAL A 16 0.59 16.37 -1.75
N LYS A 17 -0.29 17.38 -1.73
CA LYS A 17 -0.45 18.30 -2.86
C LYS A 17 0.86 18.96 -3.26
N TYR A 18 1.59 19.54 -2.30
CA TYR A 18 2.86 20.21 -2.59
C TYR A 18 3.95 19.23 -3.01
N ASN A 19 3.97 18.00 -2.49
CA ASN A 19 4.89 16.98 -2.96
C ASN A 19 4.66 16.66 -4.43
N ILE A 20 3.40 16.45 -4.86
CA ILE A 20 3.07 16.21 -6.27
C ILE A 20 3.49 17.41 -7.13
N MET A 21 3.13 18.64 -6.70
CA MET A 21 3.49 19.84 -7.43
C MET A 21 5.01 20.00 -7.61
N ARG A 22 5.78 19.68 -6.58
CA ARG A 22 7.25 19.71 -6.64
C ARG A 22 7.81 18.77 -7.70
N GLU A 23 7.29 17.57 -7.78
CA GLU A 23 7.72 16.59 -8.78
C GLU A 23 7.31 16.98 -10.21
N MET A 24 6.22 17.72 -10.37
CA MET A 24 5.79 18.25 -11.67
C MET A 24 6.66 19.40 -12.19
N LEU A 25 7.57 19.96 -11.37
CA LEU A 25 8.50 21.00 -11.81
C LEU A 25 9.47 20.48 -12.90
N ASN A 26 9.70 19.18 -12.96
CA ASN A 26 10.43 18.56 -14.07
C ASN A 26 9.45 17.69 -14.90
N PRO A 27 8.78 18.29 -15.89
CA PRO A 27 7.71 17.60 -16.64
C PRO A 27 8.23 16.39 -17.44
N ILE A 28 9.46 16.42 -17.93
CA ILE A 28 10.06 15.30 -18.67
C ILE A 28 10.20 14.09 -17.75
N THR A 29 10.85 14.26 -16.60
CA THR A 29 11.01 13.19 -15.60
C THR A 29 9.66 12.68 -15.09
N PHE A 30 8.71 13.60 -14.86
CA PHE A 30 7.36 13.27 -14.42
C PHE A 30 6.66 12.33 -15.43
N ILE A 31 6.55 12.76 -16.71
CA ILE A 31 5.89 11.99 -17.76
C ILE A 31 6.61 10.66 -17.98
N THR A 32 7.93 10.67 -18.02
CA THR A 32 8.75 9.46 -18.22
C THR A 32 8.48 8.44 -17.11
N ASN A 33 8.53 8.83 -15.84
CA ASN A 33 8.27 7.93 -14.70
C ASN A 33 6.88 7.32 -14.75
N VAL A 34 5.86 8.14 -15.03
CA VAL A 34 4.46 7.67 -15.13
C VAL A 34 4.31 6.70 -16.32
N THR A 35 4.84 7.07 -17.48
CA THR A 35 4.73 6.25 -18.70
C THR A 35 5.45 4.91 -18.54
N PHE A 36 6.68 4.91 -18.05
CA PHE A 36 7.43 3.66 -17.85
C PHE A 36 6.77 2.75 -16.80
N MET A 37 6.12 3.30 -15.79
CA MET A 37 5.37 2.48 -14.82
C MET A 37 4.14 1.83 -15.47
N ILE A 38 3.40 2.57 -16.29
CA ILE A 38 2.27 2.00 -17.05
C ILE A 38 2.76 0.87 -17.96
N LEU A 39 3.85 1.08 -18.71
CA LEU A 39 4.44 0.07 -19.60
C LEU A 39 4.95 -1.15 -18.83
N ASN A 40 5.59 -0.93 -17.68
CA ASN A 40 6.03 -2.00 -16.79
C ASN A 40 4.85 -2.88 -16.33
N ASN A 41 3.79 -2.29 -15.85
CA ASN A 41 2.59 -3.02 -15.45
C ASN A 41 1.91 -3.72 -16.65
N ALA A 42 1.86 -3.06 -17.80
CA ALA A 42 1.29 -3.64 -19.01
C ALA A 42 2.06 -4.88 -19.49
N SER A 43 3.37 -4.96 -19.26
CA SER A 43 4.18 -6.14 -19.63
C SER A 43 3.72 -7.42 -18.92
N PHE A 44 3.23 -7.31 -17.67
CA PHE A 44 2.69 -8.45 -16.93
C PHE A 44 1.35 -8.96 -17.50
N ILE A 45 0.55 -8.07 -18.13
CA ILE A 45 -0.69 -8.51 -18.81
C ILE A 45 -0.35 -9.48 -19.95
N VAL A 46 0.73 -9.22 -20.71
CA VAL A 46 1.15 -10.09 -21.80
C VAL A 46 1.44 -11.51 -21.30
N GLN A 47 2.09 -11.62 -20.15
CA GLN A 47 2.31 -12.91 -19.49
C GLN A 47 0.99 -13.63 -19.21
N TRP A 48 -0.01 -12.93 -18.66
CA TRP A 48 -1.31 -13.52 -18.36
C TRP A 48 -2.10 -13.89 -19.62
N ILE A 49 -2.04 -13.10 -20.69
CA ILE A 49 -2.64 -13.43 -21.99
C ILE A 49 -2.09 -14.76 -22.48
N ILE A 50 -0.76 -14.94 -22.45
CA ILE A 50 -0.11 -16.19 -22.86
C ILE A 50 -0.56 -17.37 -22.00
N LEU A 51 -0.60 -17.21 -20.68
CA LEU A 51 -1.02 -18.27 -19.75
C LEU A 51 -2.48 -18.69 -19.98
N TYR A 52 -3.37 -17.72 -20.19
CA TYR A 52 -4.79 -17.97 -20.44
C TYR A 52 -5.11 -18.41 -21.87
N SER A 53 -4.17 -18.31 -22.82
CA SER A 53 -4.30 -18.96 -24.14
C SER A 53 -4.13 -20.49 -24.03
N ILE A 54 -3.54 -21.00 -22.92
CA ILE A 54 -3.28 -22.42 -22.69
C ILE A 54 -4.30 -23.04 -21.74
N LYS A 55 -4.83 -22.25 -20.79
CA LYS A 55 -5.78 -22.73 -19.76
C LYS A 55 -6.90 -21.71 -19.53
N ASP A 56 -8.13 -22.18 -19.46
CA ASP A 56 -9.33 -21.32 -19.24
C ASP A 56 -9.39 -20.75 -17.81
N SER A 57 -8.77 -21.40 -16.84
CA SER A 57 -8.69 -20.93 -15.45
C SER A 57 -7.36 -21.26 -14.78
N ILE A 58 -6.86 -20.38 -13.96
CA ILE A 58 -5.63 -20.54 -13.18
C ILE A 58 -5.94 -20.25 -11.72
N GLY A 59 -5.71 -21.26 -10.85
CA GLY A 59 -6.03 -21.12 -9.43
C GLY A 59 -7.50 -20.82 -9.13
N GLY A 60 -8.42 -21.24 -10.02
CA GLY A 60 -9.86 -20.98 -9.90
C GLY A 60 -10.30 -19.58 -10.35
N TYR A 61 -9.40 -18.76 -10.90
CA TYR A 61 -9.70 -17.43 -11.44
C TYR A 61 -9.82 -17.47 -12.96
N SER A 62 -10.81 -16.78 -13.50
CA SER A 62 -10.93 -16.47 -14.93
C SER A 62 -9.96 -15.35 -15.32
N PHE A 63 -9.71 -15.16 -16.61
CA PHE A 63 -8.86 -14.07 -17.11
C PHE A 63 -9.34 -12.71 -16.63
N SER A 64 -10.64 -12.43 -16.71
CA SER A 64 -11.23 -11.17 -16.22
C SER A 64 -10.99 -10.95 -14.71
N GLN A 65 -11.08 -12.00 -13.89
CA GLN A 65 -10.81 -11.90 -12.47
C GLN A 65 -9.31 -11.63 -12.17
N VAL A 66 -8.39 -12.21 -12.95
CA VAL A 66 -6.96 -11.91 -12.80
C VAL A 66 -6.64 -10.49 -13.27
N MET A 67 -7.27 -10.02 -14.33
CA MET A 67 -7.16 -8.62 -14.76
C MET A 67 -7.65 -7.66 -13.66
N LEU A 68 -8.79 -7.97 -13.02
CA LEU A 68 -9.32 -7.20 -11.90
C LEU A 68 -8.39 -7.25 -10.68
N LEU A 69 -7.77 -8.41 -10.42
CA LEU A 69 -6.77 -8.57 -9.35
C LEU A 69 -5.57 -7.65 -9.55
N TRP A 70 -5.03 -7.61 -10.77
CA TRP A 70 -3.94 -6.71 -11.13
C TRP A 70 -4.35 -5.24 -11.05
N ALA A 71 -5.54 -4.91 -11.56
CA ALA A 71 -6.08 -3.55 -11.49
C ALA A 71 -6.21 -3.08 -10.04
N LEU A 72 -6.79 -3.92 -9.17
CA LEU A 72 -6.98 -3.61 -7.75
C LEU A 72 -5.65 -3.47 -7.02
N SER A 73 -4.71 -4.39 -7.27
CA SER A 73 -3.37 -4.36 -6.67
C SER A 73 -2.59 -3.11 -7.08
N ALA A 74 -2.58 -2.78 -8.38
CA ALA A 74 -1.91 -1.60 -8.90
C ALA A 74 -2.53 -0.30 -8.35
N THR A 75 -3.87 -0.19 -8.34
CA THR A 75 -4.57 0.98 -7.79
C THR A 75 -4.30 1.13 -6.29
N THR A 76 -4.33 0.03 -5.55
CA THR A 76 -4.00 -0.02 -4.11
C THR A 76 -2.59 0.48 -3.85
N TYR A 77 -1.61 -0.03 -4.60
CA TYR A 77 -0.21 0.40 -4.55
C TYR A 77 -0.09 1.88 -4.92
N GLY A 78 -0.72 2.29 -6.01
CA GLY A 78 -0.73 3.67 -6.49
C GLY A 78 -1.21 4.65 -5.42
N ILE A 79 -2.39 4.41 -4.84
CA ILE A 79 -2.96 5.25 -3.77
C ILE A 79 -2.01 5.30 -2.58
N SER A 80 -1.51 4.15 -2.12
CA SER A 80 -0.65 4.06 -0.95
C SER A 80 0.66 4.83 -1.13
N HIS A 81 1.31 4.72 -2.29
CA HIS A 81 2.58 5.39 -2.55
C HIS A 81 2.45 6.87 -2.95
N ILE A 82 1.28 7.29 -3.47
CA ILE A 82 0.99 8.71 -3.67
C ILE A 82 0.78 9.40 -2.33
N LEU A 83 0.00 8.79 -1.43
CA LEU A 83 -0.40 9.44 -0.17
C LEU A 83 0.60 9.22 0.97
N PHE A 84 1.24 8.04 1.04
CA PHE A 84 1.96 7.57 2.23
C PHE A 84 3.34 6.99 1.91
N HIS A 85 4.04 7.53 0.92
CA HIS A 85 5.31 6.97 0.44
C HIS A 85 6.37 6.78 1.53
N ASN A 86 6.48 7.71 2.48
CA ASN A 86 7.44 7.60 3.57
C ASN A 86 7.12 6.49 4.58
N ALA A 87 5.92 5.92 4.57
CA ALA A 87 5.65 4.69 5.32
C ALA A 87 6.59 3.55 4.87
N TYR A 88 6.92 3.50 3.57
CA TYR A 88 7.81 2.50 2.97
C TYR A 88 9.30 2.75 3.21
N LYS A 89 9.64 3.91 3.77
CA LYS A 89 10.98 4.31 4.19
C LYS A 89 11.10 4.42 5.71
N MET A 90 10.11 3.92 6.45
CA MET A 90 10.03 4.08 7.92
C MET A 90 11.29 3.57 8.62
N SER A 91 11.80 2.41 8.23
CA SER A 91 13.04 1.86 8.77
C SER A 91 14.24 2.79 8.56
N ASP A 92 14.41 3.31 7.35
CA ASP A 92 15.50 4.27 7.02
C ASP A 92 15.37 5.56 7.85
N LEU A 93 14.14 6.07 8.01
CA LEU A 93 13.89 7.27 8.81
C LEU A 93 14.24 7.08 10.28
N ILE A 94 13.95 5.88 10.82
CA ILE A 94 14.26 5.52 12.21
C ILE A 94 15.78 5.34 12.38
N THR A 95 16.40 4.51 11.55
CA THR A 95 17.78 4.09 11.71
C THR A 95 18.76 5.26 11.49
N ASN A 96 18.45 6.16 10.55
CA ASN A 96 19.29 7.30 10.21
C ASN A 96 18.95 8.59 11.00
N GLY A 97 18.13 8.51 12.06
CA GLY A 97 17.81 9.66 12.92
C GLY A 97 16.96 10.73 12.23
N LYS A 98 16.37 10.43 11.06
CA LYS A 98 15.59 11.41 10.30
C LYS A 98 14.25 11.77 10.94
N LEU A 99 13.80 11.02 11.96
CA LEU A 99 12.59 11.32 12.73
C LEU A 99 12.73 12.59 13.59
N ASP A 100 13.95 13.02 13.92
CA ASP A 100 14.20 14.21 14.74
C ASP A 100 13.49 15.44 14.19
N SER A 101 13.50 15.62 12.87
CA SER A 101 12.85 16.74 12.20
C SER A 101 11.32 16.75 12.30
N TYR A 102 10.70 15.58 12.55
CA TYR A 102 9.25 15.43 12.71
C TYR A 102 8.82 15.54 14.16
N ILE A 103 9.67 15.08 15.11
CA ILE A 103 9.37 15.08 16.55
C ILE A 103 9.23 16.50 17.09
N VAL A 104 10.00 17.46 16.58
CA VAL A 104 9.95 18.87 17.00
C VAL A 104 8.75 19.64 16.47
N GLN A 105 7.97 19.05 15.57
CA GLN A 105 6.82 19.72 14.97
C GLN A 105 5.55 19.52 15.81
N PRO A 106 4.69 20.54 15.95
CA PRO A 106 3.43 20.45 16.71
C PRO A 106 2.33 19.76 15.88
N LYS A 107 2.59 18.49 15.46
CA LYS A 107 1.71 17.68 14.62
C LYS A 107 1.76 16.21 15.08
N ASN A 108 0.78 15.42 14.65
CA ASN A 108 0.89 13.97 14.83
C ASN A 108 2.11 13.44 14.06
N ILE A 109 3.07 12.88 14.77
CA ILE A 109 4.36 12.47 14.21
C ILE A 109 4.18 11.44 13.09
N LEU A 110 3.40 10.37 13.34
CA LEU A 110 3.19 9.31 12.37
C LEU A 110 2.55 9.85 11.08
N LEU A 111 1.44 10.58 11.21
CA LEU A 111 0.74 11.14 10.05
C LEU A 111 1.64 12.10 9.26
N ASN A 112 2.38 12.96 9.95
CA ASN A 112 3.30 13.90 9.32
C ASN A 112 4.44 13.18 8.58
N VAL A 113 5.00 12.13 9.17
CA VAL A 113 6.05 11.30 8.54
C VAL A 113 5.53 10.66 7.26
N ILE A 114 4.44 9.89 7.34
CA ILE A 114 3.99 9.08 6.20
C ILE A 114 3.51 9.90 5.01
N THR A 115 2.98 11.13 5.26
CA THR A 115 2.49 12.03 4.20
C THR A 115 3.53 13.01 3.68
N SER A 116 4.75 13.02 4.19
CA SER A 116 5.78 14.01 3.84
C SER A 116 6.48 13.73 2.50
N SER A 117 6.23 12.60 1.87
CA SER A 117 6.79 12.26 0.56
C SER A 117 5.74 11.53 -0.30
N THR A 118 5.88 11.67 -1.62
CA THR A 118 5.02 11.07 -2.65
C THR A 118 5.90 10.38 -3.68
N SER A 119 5.49 9.22 -4.19
CA SER A 119 6.13 8.57 -5.34
C SER A 119 5.37 8.92 -6.62
N ILE A 120 6.05 9.51 -7.57
CA ILE A 120 5.43 9.92 -8.84
C ILE A 120 5.14 8.73 -9.74
N SER A 121 6.02 7.74 -9.79
CA SER A 121 5.77 6.52 -10.57
C SER A 121 4.45 5.84 -10.18
N ALA A 122 4.05 5.96 -8.92
CA ALA A 122 2.79 5.41 -8.41
C ALA A 122 1.52 6.01 -9.06
N LEU A 123 1.62 7.19 -9.70
CA LEU A 123 0.56 7.69 -10.58
C LEU A 123 0.36 6.79 -11.81
N GLY A 124 1.45 6.21 -12.32
CA GLY A 124 1.38 5.22 -13.41
C GLY A 124 0.63 3.96 -12.97
N ASP A 125 0.84 3.48 -11.75
CA ASP A 125 0.10 2.34 -11.19
C ASP A 125 -1.40 2.65 -11.07
N LEU A 126 -1.73 3.84 -10.56
CA LEU A 126 -3.12 4.28 -10.43
C LEU A 126 -3.82 4.38 -11.79
N ILE A 127 -3.18 5.03 -12.77
CA ILE A 127 -3.73 5.20 -14.12
C ILE A 127 -3.90 3.83 -14.78
N TYR A 128 -2.89 2.96 -14.70
CA TYR A 128 -2.95 1.60 -15.21
C TYR A 128 -4.11 0.81 -14.60
N GLY A 129 -4.27 0.83 -13.27
CA GLY A 129 -5.35 0.14 -12.60
C GLY A 129 -6.74 0.61 -13.04
N ILE A 130 -6.92 1.92 -13.23
CA ILE A 130 -8.17 2.50 -13.76
C ILE A 130 -8.42 2.04 -15.20
N ILE A 131 -7.42 2.09 -16.09
CA ILE A 131 -7.55 1.65 -17.48
C ILE A 131 -7.95 0.19 -17.56
N VAL A 132 -7.28 -0.69 -16.80
CA VAL A 132 -7.60 -2.12 -16.78
C VAL A 132 -9.01 -2.37 -16.25
N THR A 133 -9.44 -1.63 -15.22
CA THR A 133 -10.80 -1.74 -14.68
C THR A 133 -11.86 -1.33 -15.70
N ILE A 134 -11.60 -0.31 -16.53
CA ILE A 134 -12.46 0.08 -17.66
C ILE A 134 -12.56 -1.07 -18.67
N ILE A 135 -11.43 -1.71 -19.01
CA ILE A 135 -11.38 -2.84 -19.95
C ILE A 135 -12.16 -4.05 -19.41
N VAL A 136 -12.07 -4.32 -18.12
CA VAL A 136 -12.83 -5.40 -17.46
C VAL A 136 -14.35 -5.14 -17.52
N GLY A 137 -14.79 -3.88 -17.59
CA GLY A 137 -16.20 -3.52 -17.80
C GLY A 137 -17.07 -3.70 -16.56
N LEU A 138 -16.60 -3.22 -15.40
CA LEU A 138 -17.40 -3.29 -14.16
C LEU A 138 -18.71 -2.50 -14.25
N SER A 139 -19.76 -3.00 -13.61
CA SER A 139 -21.00 -2.26 -13.38
C SER A 139 -20.75 -1.04 -12.47
N PHE A 140 -21.70 -0.10 -12.43
CA PHE A 140 -21.61 1.06 -11.53
C PHE A 140 -21.38 0.66 -10.08
N LYS A 141 -22.09 -0.36 -9.58
CA LYS A 141 -21.87 -0.92 -8.23
C LYS A 141 -20.46 -1.50 -8.09
N GLY A 142 -19.99 -2.23 -9.10
CA GLY A 142 -18.62 -2.77 -9.14
C GLY A 142 -17.56 -1.67 -9.03
N TRP A 143 -17.75 -0.54 -9.72
CA TRP A 143 -16.86 0.63 -9.62
C TRP A 143 -16.82 1.24 -8.22
N LEU A 144 -17.98 1.40 -7.57
CA LEU A 144 -18.03 1.90 -6.19
C LEU A 144 -17.28 0.98 -5.22
N LEU A 145 -17.46 -0.33 -5.37
CA LEU A 145 -16.74 -1.33 -4.57
C LEU A 145 -15.24 -1.32 -4.87
N PHE A 146 -14.86 -1.22 -6.15
CA PHE A 146 -13.46 -1.15 -6.56
C PHE A 146 -12.75 0.06 -5.92
N ILE A 147 -13.34 1.24 -5.98
CA ILE A 147 -12.80 2.45 -5.36
C ILE A 147 -12.70 2.27 -3.83
N LEU A 148 -13.75 1.78 -3.19
CA LEU A 148 -13.76 1.52 -1.74
C LEU A 148 -12.62 0.57 -1.35
N PHE A 149 -12.51 -0.57 -2.01
CA PHE A 149 -11.50 -1.57 -1.67
C PHE A 149 -10.08 -1.16 -2.06
N SER A 150 -9.90 -0.37 -3.11
CA SER A 150 -8.59 0.21 -3.43
C SER A 150 -8.09 1.14 -2.31
N VAL A 151 -8.98 1.93 -1.72
CA VAL A 151 -8.64 2.81 -0.58
C VAL A 151 -8.37 1.98 0.68
N LEU A 152 -9.24 1.02 1.02
CA LEU A 152 -9.05 0.16 2.19
C LEU A 152 -7.77 -0.68 2.05
N GLY A 153 -7.52 -1.24 0.87
CA GLY A 153 -6.29 -1.97 0.55
C GLY A 153 -5.05 -1.10 0.68
N ALA A 154 -5.09 0.16 0.21
CA ALA A 154 -3.98 1.10 0.35
C ALA A 154 -3.66 1.40 1.83
N ILE A 155 -4.68 1.50 2.68
CA ILE A 155 -4.50 1.66 4.13
C ILE A 155 -3.86 0.40 4.73
N ILE A 156 -4.35 -0.80 4.38
CA ILE A 156 -3.77 -2.07 4.85
C ILE A 156 -2.31 -2.19 4.44
N LEU A 157 -1.98 -1.92 3.17
CA LEU A 157 -0.61 -1.98 2.65
C LEU A 157 0.31 -0.99 3.37
N THR A 158 -0.17 0.23 3.62
CA THR A 158 0.54 1.25 4.40
C THR A 158 0.78 0.78 5.83
N ASN A 159 -0.22 0.16 6.47
CA ASN A 159 -0.10 -0.37 7.83
C ASN A 159 0.93 -1.50 7.94
N ILE A 160 0.99 -2.41 6.95
CA ILE A 160 2.04 -3.44 6.86
C ILE A 160 3.41 -2.77 6.86
N SER A 161 3.57 -1.73 6.07
CA SER A 161 4.84 -1.00 5.95
C SER A 161 5.22 -0.25 7.23
N ILE A 162 4.25 0.39 7.91
CA ILE A 162 4.47 1.06 9.20
C ILE A 162 4.88 0.04 10.26
N ILE A 163 4.15 -1.07 10.39
CA ILE A 163 4.43 -2.10 11.41
C ILE A 163 5.81 -2.70 11.17
N SER A 164 6.09 -3.16 9.95
CA SER A 164 7.38 -3.77 9.61
C SER A 164 8.54 -2.79 9.72
N GLY A 165 8.39 -1.54 9.28
CA GLY A 165 9.42 -0.51 9.41
C GLY A 165 9.67 -0.09 10.87
N SER A 166 8.63 -0.07 11.70
CA SER A 166 8.75 0.24 13.13
C SER A 166 9.50 -0.84 13.93
N THR A 167 9.77 -2.02 13.36
CA THR A 167 10.67 -2.99 13.99
C THR A 167 12.07 -2.44 14.19
N SER A 168 12.48 -1.45 13.39
CA SER A 168 13.78 -0.75 13.50
C SER A 168 13.98 0.03 14.80
N PHE A 169 12.93 0.29 15.55
CA PHE A 169 13.05 0.78 16.93
C PHE A 169 13.60 -0.26 17.91
N TYR A 170 13.59 -1.54 17.54
CA TYR A 170 13.92 -2.66 18.41
C TYR A 170 15.12 -3.47 17.93
N ILE A 171 15.36 -3.49 16.60
CA ILE A 171 16.40 -4.32 15.97
C ILE A 171 17.13 -3.52 14.90
N THR A 172 18.42 -3.77 14.75
CA THR A 172 19.32 -3.08 13.78
C THR A 172 19.01 -3.41 12.31
N LYS A 173 18.47 -4.59 12.02
CA LYS A 173 18.15 -5.04 10.64
C LYS A 173 16.65 -4.94 10.32
N GLY A 174 15.95 -3.97 10.89
CA GLY A 174 14.53 -3.75 10.62
C GLY A 174 14.21 -3.37 9.17
N ASP A 175 15.17 -2.79 8.44
CA ASP A 175 15.11 -2.48 7.03
C ASP A 175 14.88 -3.74 6.17
N MET A 176 15.59 -4.83 6.46
CA MET A 176 15.38 -6.11 5.76
C MET A 176 13.96 -6.66 6.00
N ILE A 177 13.45 -6.53 7.23
CA ILE A 177 12.07 -6.96 7.55
C ILE A 177 11.08 -6.11 6.75
N GLN A 178 11.24 -4.80 6.76
CA GLN A 178 10.34 -3.90 6.03
C GLN A 178 10.35 -4.20 4.52
N GLN A 179 11.52 -4.31 3.91
CA GLN A 179 11.65 -4.59 2.48
C GLN A 179 11.01 -5.93 2.11
N ASN A 180 11.29 -6.99 2.88
CA ASN A 180 10.72 -8.32 2.63
C ASN A 180 9.19 -8.32 2.78
N MET A 181 8.64 -7.70 3.85
CA MET A 181 7.19 -7.64 4.07
C MET A 181 6.49 -6.86 2.96
N ASN A 182 7.05 -5.71 2.55
CA ASN A 182 6.51 -4.93 1.44
C ASN A 182 6.57 -5.68 0.11
N SER A 183 7.70 -6.32 -0.20
CA SER A 183 7.86 -7.11 -1.42
C SER A 183 6.89 -8.30 -1.45
N MET A 184 6.75 -9.03 -0.35
CA MET A 184 5.79 -10.13 -0.23
C MET A 184 4.35 -9.64 -0.42
N ALA A 185 3.97 -8.52 0.22
CA ALA A 185 2.62 -7.97 0.09
C ALA A 185 2.28 -7.62 -1.36
N ILE A 186 3.23 -7.02 -2.09
CA ILE A 186 3.05 -6.63 -3.49
C ILE A 186 3.05 -7.86 -4.41
N HIS A 187 4.05 -8.72 -4.31
CA HIS A 187 4.16 -9.87 -5.22
C HIS A 187 2.99 -10.85 -5.05
N PHE A 188 2.64 -11.20 -3.82
CA PHE A 188 1.54 -12.15 -3.62
C PHE A 188 0.17 -11.57 -4.01
N SER A 189 -0.02 -10.25 -3.92
CA SER A 189 -1.28 -9.61 -4.33
C SER A 189 -1.55 -9.67 -5.84
N THR A 190 -0.54 -9.98 -6.66
CA THR A 190 -0.64 -10.02 -8.12
C THR A 190 -0.89 -11.41 -8.71
N TYR A 191 -0.95 -12.45 -7.87
CA TYR A 191 -1.21 -13.83 -8.30
C TYR A 191 -2.53 -14.36 -7.72
N PRO A 192 -3.27 -15.22 -8.47
CA PRO A 192 -4.50 -15.83 -7.97
C PRO A 192 -4.25 -16.61 -6.68
N GLU A 193 -5.12 -16.42 -5.68
CA GLU A 193 -5.01 -17.11 -4.38
C GLU A 193 -4.95 -18.64 -4.52
N GLY A 194 -5.68 -19.18 -5.50
CA GLY A 194 -5.82 -20.64 -5.68
C GLY A 194 -4.55 -21.39 -6.04
N ILE A 195 -3.48 -20.70 -6.50
CA ILE A 195 -2.19 -21.34 -6.79
C ILE A 195 -1.39 -21.66 -5.53
N PHE A 196 -1.72 -21.03 -4.40
CA PHE A 196 -0.97 -21.22 -3.17
C PHE A 196 -1.52 -22.36 -2.34
N ASN A 197 -0.63 -23.01 -1.58
CA ASN A 197 -1.02 -24.06 -0.64
C ASN A 197 -1.74 -23.49 0.58
N LYS A 198 -2.39 -24.36 1.37
CA LYS A 198 -3.21 -23.96 2.52
C LYS A 198 -2.41 -23.16 3.57
N THR A 199 -1.16 -23.51 3.82
CA THR A 199 -0.31 -22.80 4.80
C THR A 199 -0.06 -21.36 4.37
N VAL A 200 0.32 -21.13 3.10
CA VAL A 200 0.54 -19.80 2.56
C VAL A 200 -0.75 -18.97 2.56
N LYS A 201 -1.89 -19.58 2.20
CA LYS A 201 -3.19 -18.90 2.31
C LYS A 201 -3.51 -18.47 3.74
N THR A 202 -3.23 -19.32 4.73
CA THR A 202 -3.44 -18.94 6.14
C THR A 202 -2.59 -17.71 6.50
N LEU A 203 -1.34 -17.63 6.04
CA LEU A 203 -0.50 -16.45 6.26
C LEU A 203 -1.07 -15.16 5.64
N PHE A 204 -1.78 -15.27 4.49
CA PHE A 204 -2.42 -14.12 3.84
C PHE A 204 -3.61 -13.53 4.61
N TYR A 205 -4.16 -14.27 5.55
CA TYR A 205 -5.27 -13.80 6.39
C TYR A 205 -4.85 -13.54 7.85
N THR A 206 -3.60 -13.85 8.22
CA THR A 206 -3.11 -13.68 9.60
C THR A 206 -1.95 -12.70 9.69
N LEU A 207 -0.77 -13.06 9.18
CA LEU A 207 0.46 -12.29 9.29
C LEU A 207 0.55 -11.16 8.25
N LEU A 208 0.24 -11.49 7.02
CA LEU A 208 0.22 -10.54 5.89
C LEU A 208 -1.23 -10.43 5.39
N PRO A 209 -1.99 -9.40 5.78
CA PRO A 209 -3.43 -9.33 5.50
C PRO A 209 -3.76 -9.04 4.01
N ILE A 210 -3.04 -9.73 3.09
CA ILE A 210 -3.22 -9.66 1.63
C ILE A 210 -4.60 -10.17 1.22
N GLY A 211 -5.11 -11.19 1.91
CA GLY A 211 -6.44 -11.74 1.66
C GLY A 211 -7.53 -10.68 1.76
N TYR A 212 -7.41 -9.78 2.74
CA TYR A 212 -8.34 -8.66 2.92
C TYR A 212 -8.04 -7.46 2.02
N MET A 213 -6.81 -7.36 1.53
CA MET A 213 -6.38 -6.29 0.63
C MET A 213 -6.85 -6.51 -0.81
N VAL A 214 -6.84 -7.76 -1.30
CA VAL A 214 -7.10 -8.08 -2.71
C VAL A 214 -8.08 -9.23 -2.90
N TYR A 215 -7.91 -10.39 -2.26
CA TYR A 215 -8.66 -11.60 -2.61
C TYR A 215 -10.14 -11.53 -2.22
N LEU A 216 -10.46 -11.20 -0.97
CA LEU A 216 -11.85 -10.97 -0.55
C LEU A 216 -12.52 -9.80 -1.29
N PRO A 217 -11.86 -8.65 -1.51
CA PRO A 217 -12.38 -7.60 -2.37
C PRO A 217 -12.81 -8.06 -3.74
N ILE A 218 -12.01 -8.89 -4.44
CA ILE A 218 -12.38 -9.41 -5.75
C ILE A 218 -13.63 -10.27 -5.66
N GLN A 219 -13.74 -11.16 -4.66
CA GLN A 219 -14.94 -11.95 -4.45
C GLN A 219 -16.16 -11.07 -4.24
N VAL A 220 -16.04 -9.99 -3.44
CA VAL A 220 -17.15 -9.04 -3.19
C VAL A 220 -17.51 -8.21 -4.42
N ILE A 221 -16.54 -7.85 -5.26
CA ILE A 221 -16.81 -7.11 -6.51
C ILE A 221 -17.56 -8.01 -7.50
N THR A 222 -17.20 -9.30 -7.59
CA THR A 222 -17.86 -10.26 -8.47
C THR A 222 -19.20 -10.71 -7.92
N GLU A 223 -19.28 -11.04 -6.63
CA GLU A 223 -20.48 -11.48 -5.93
C GLU A 223 -20.59 -10.73 -4.60
N PHE A 224 -21.46 -9.73 -4.57
CA PHE A 224 -21.61 -8.87 -3.41
C PHE A 224 -21.97 -9.64 -2.14
N ASN A 225 -21.12 -9.51 -1.11
CA ASN A 225 -21.34 -10.08 0.21
C ASN A 225 -21.07 -9.00 1.29
N LEU A 226 -22.15 -8.62 2.00
CA LEU A 226 -22.06 -7.59 3.05
C LEU A 226 -21.13 -8.01 4.20
N LEU A 227 -21.16 -9.29 4.60
CA LEU A 227 -20.35 -9.80 5.70
C LEU A 227 -18.85 -9.65 5.36
N TYR A 228 -18.43 -10.03 4.15
CA TYR A 228 -17.05 -9.88 3.73
C TYR A 228 -16.63 -8.41 3.63
N THR A 229 -17.52 -7.54 3.17
CA THR A 229 -17.30 -6.09 3.16
C THR A 229 -17.04 -5.56 4.57
N LEU A 230 -17.86 -5.95 5.54
CA LEU A 230 -17.68 -5.54 6.94
C LEU A 230 -16.39 -6.10 7.54
N ILE A 231 -16.04 -7.36 7.25
CA ILE A 231 -14.77 -7.96 7.70
C ILE A 231 -13.58 -7.14 7.19
N ILE A 232 -13.55 -6.76 5.90
CA ILE A 232 -12.47 -5.95 5.32
C ILE A 232 -12.35 -4.61 6.05
N ILE A 233 -13.47 -3.93 6.31
CA ILE A 233 -13.49 -2.65 7.04
C ILE A 233 -12.94 -2.83 8.45
N VAL A 234 -13.41 -3.85 9.18
CA VAL A 234 -12.96 -4.13 10.56
C VAL A 234 -11.46 -4.42 10.60
N ILE A 235 -10.96 -5.26 9.69
CA ILE A 235 -9.53 -5.58 9.61
C ILE A 235 -8.70 -4.34 9.26
N THR A 236 -9.19 -3.48 8.38
CA THR A 236 -8.52 -2.21 8.06
C THR A 236 -8.40 -1.32 9.31
N ILE A 237 -9.46 -1.21 10.09
CA ILE A 237 -9.46 -0.44 11.36
C ILE A 237 -8.48 -1.07 12.37
N LEU A 238 -8.55 -2.39 12.56
CA LEU A 238 -7.68 -3.12 13.49
C LEU A 238 -6.20 -2.97 13.12
N THR A 239 -5.84 -3.15 11.84
CA THR A 239 -4.46 -2.97 11.38
C THR A 239 -3.99 -1.54 11.53
N THR A 240 -4.87 -0.54 11.35
CA THR A 240 -4.53 0.88 11.56
C THR A 240 -4.26 1.17 13.04
N ILE A 241 -5.09 0.64 13.94
CA ILE A 241 -4.86 0.77 15.39
C ILE A 241 -3.54 0.11 15.78
N LEU A 242 -3.27 -1.10 15.28
CA LEU A 242 -2.02 -1.82 15.55
C LEU A 242 -0.80 -1.05 15.05
N ALA A 243 -0.85 -0.52 13.82
CA ALA A 243 0.23 0.28 13.25
C ALA A 243 0.53 1.52 14.11
N PHE A 244 -0.52 2.24 14.52
CA PHE A 244 -0.40 3.41 15.37
C PHE A 244 0.18 3.07 16.77
N LEU A 245 -0.31 2.02 17.41
CA LEU A 245 0.16 1.59 18.72
C LEU A 245 1.61 1.11 18.66
N PHE A 246 1.96 0.32 17.65
CA PHE A 246 3.31 -0.23 17.49
C PHE A 246 4.34 0.86 17.21
N PHE A 247 4.02 1.80 16.31
CA PHE A 247 4.87 2.97 16.05
C PHE A 247 5.06 3.82 17.32
N ASN A 248 3.97 4.19 18.01
CA ASN A 248 4.08 5.05 19.21
C ASN A 248 4.81 4.36 20.36
N LYS A 249 4.67 3.03 20.52
CA LYS A 249 5.44 2.26 21.48
C LYS A 249 6.93 2.25 21.12
N GLY A 250 7.25 2.09 19.84
CA GLY A 250 8.61 2.15 19.32
C GLY A 250 9.24 3.54 19.47
N LEU A 251 8.47 4.60 19.21
CA LEU A 251 8.93 5.99 19.31
C LEU A 251 9.45 6.34 20.72
N LYS A 252 8.92 5.71 21.77
CA LYS A 252 9.44 5.89 23.15
C LYS A 252 10.85 5.32 23.35
N ARG A 253 11.31 4.45 22.44
CA ARG A 253 12.68 3.87 22.45
C ARG A 253 13.60 4.55 21.45
N TYR A 254 13.06 5.47 20.64
CA TYR A 254 13.85 6.17 19.66
C TYR A 254 14.92 7.03 20.32
N SER A 255 16.13 6.94 19.79
CA SER A 255 17.26 7.84 20.10
C SER A 255 17.83 8.38 18.83
N SER A 256 18.27 9.63 18.83
CA SER A 256 18.89 10.28 17.66
C SER A 256 20.13 9.50 17.18
N SER A 257 20.42 9.55 15.88
CA SER A 257 21.54 8.82 15.23
C SER A 257 22.89 9.10 15.89
N ASN A 258 23.08 10.31 16.45
CA ASN A 258 24.30 10.67 17.16
C ASN A 258 24.51 9.86 18.46
N LEU A 259 23.43 9.30 19.03
CA LEU A 259 23.50 8.42 20.20
C LEU A 259 23.58 6.94 19.81
N MET A 260 23.13 6.56 18.62
CA MET A 260 23.24 5.17 18.14
C MET A 260 24.66 4.81 17.67
N SER A 261 25.36 5.74 17.02
CA SER A 261 26.77 5.55 16.61
C SER A 261 27.74 5.47 17.79
N ALA A 262 27.35 5.91 18.98
CA ALA A 262 28.14 5.82 20.20
C ALA A 262 27.93 4.50 20.98
N ARG A 263 27.06 3.61 20.51
CA ARG A 263 26.74 2.32 21.14
C ARG A 263 27.30 1.10 20.41
N ILE A 264 28.10 1.31 19.36
CA ILE A 264 28.91 0.33 18.65
C ILE A 264 30.35 0.56 19.12
#